data_333c8bbffa9546526ab291e62e6668dc
#
_entry.id   333c8bbffa9546526ab291e62e6668dc
#
_cell.length_a   1.000
_cell.length_b   1.000
_cell.length_c   1.000
_cell.angle_alpha   90.00
_cell.angle_beta   90.00
_cell.angle_gamma   90.00
#
_symmetry.space_group_name_H-M   'P 1'
#
loop_
_entity.id
_entity.type
_entity.pdbx_description
1 polymer ?
#
loop_
_entity_poly.entity_id
_entity_poly.type
_entity_poly.pdbx_seq_one_letter_code
_entity_poly.pdbx_strand_id
1 'polypeptide(L)'
;IVGAGQAAGQAAASLRQGGFEGGITVVGDEAHAPYQRPPLSKQYLAGELYVDNLLLRPESFYVGKDIDLKTGVRVTAIDRGAKAVNMDNGETLSYDQLLLATGGRPKELTIPGSDLAGIHYLRSIADVNAIRGEMNTAKNMVIVGGGYIGLEVASVAI
;
A
#
# COMPACT_ATOMS: atom_id res chain seq x y z
N ILE A 1 2.40 10.60 -10.20
CA ILE A 1 2.09 9.16 -10.13
C ILE A 1 1.05 8.98 -9.04
N VAL A 2 -0.10 8.36 -9.35
CA VAL A 2 -1.16 8.06 -8.38
C VAL A 2 -1.05 6.59 -7.96
N GLY A 3 -0.91 6.40 -6.66
CA GLY A 3 -0.52 5.16 -6.00
C GLY A 3 0.93 5.21 -5.52
N ALA A 4 1.21 4.73 -4.29
CA ALA A 4 2.54 4.62 -3.72
C ALA A 4 2.91 3.16 -3.41
N GLY A 5 2.47 2.23 -4.24
CA GLY A 5 2.85 0.82 -4.15
C GLY A 5 4.14 0.50 -4.91
N GLN A 6 4.44 -0.79 -5.05
CA GLN A 6 5.66 -1.28 -5.68
C GLN A 6 5.86 -0.75 -7.11
N ALA A 7 4.79 -0.74 -7.93
CA ALA A 7 4.85 -0.24 -9.30
C ALA A 7 5.21 1.24 -9.37
N ALA A 8 4.59 2.06 -8.50
CA ALA A 8 4.86 3.49 -8.42
C ALA A 8 6.30 3.78 -7.97
N GLY A 9 6.76 3.12 -6.91
CA GLY A 9 8.13 3.28 -6.40
C GLY A 9 9.18 2.87 -7.43
N GLN A 10 8.92 1.79 -8.18
CA GLN A 10 9.82 1.36 -9.26
C GLN A 10 9.77 2.34 -10.44
N ALA A 11 8.58 2.79 -10.86
CA ALA A 11 8.44 3.74 -11.96
C ALA A 11 9.17 5.06 -11.67
N ALA A 12 8.98 5.64 -10.47
CA ALA A 12 9.67 6.86 -10.07
C ALA A 12 11.20 6.71 -10.09
N ALA A 13 11.71 5.59 -9.57
CA ALA A 13 13.14 5.29 -9.61
C ALA A 13 13.65 5.13 -11.05
N SER A 14 12.92 4.41 -11.90
CA SER A 14 13.31 4.18 -13.28
C SER A 14 13.31 5.46 -14.12
N LEU A 15 12.37 6.37 -13.87
CA LEU A 15 12.36 7.70 -14.51
C LEU A 15 13.65 8.48 -14.19
N ARG A 16 14.06 8.52 -12.92
CA ARG A 16 15.32 9.19 -12.53
C ARG A 16 16.55 8.48 -13.09
N GLN A 17 16.58 7.15 -13.10
CA GLN A 17 17.67 6.38 -13.70
C GLN A 17 17.76 6.59 -15.23
N GLY A 18 16.62 6.77 -15.88
CA GLY A 18 16.55 7.08 -17.32
C GLY A 18 16.84 8.52 -17.69
N GLY A 19 17.23 9.38 -16.70
CA GLY A 19 17.59 10.78 -16.95
C GLY A 19 16.41 11.75 -17.05
N PHE A 20 15.21 11.35 -16.58
CA PHE A 20 14.09 12.31 -16.53
C PHE A 20 14.36 13.38 -15.47
N GLU A 21 14.48 14.64 -15.89
CA GLU A 21 14.82 15.78 -15.02
C GLU A 21 13.58 16.55 -14.53
N GLY A 22 12.40 16.31 -15.11
CA GLY A 22 11.16 16.97 -14.69
C GLY A 22 10.71 16.61 -13.28
N GLY A 23 9.80 17.35 -12.69
CA GLY A 23 9.22 17.06 -11.37
C GLY A 23 8.54 15.68 -11.34
N ILE A 24 8.77 14.92 -10.29
CA ILE A 24 8.09 13.65 -10.02
C ILE A 24 7.42 13.76 -8.67
N THR A 25 6.08 13.69 -8.66
CA THR A 25 5.30 13.54 -7.42
C THR A 25 4.63 12.17 -7.40
N VAL A 26 4.75 11.46 -6.28
CA VAL A 26 4.09 10.17 -6.00
C VAL A 26 3.09 10.39 -4.87
N VAL A 27 1.82 10.05 -5.10
CA VAL A 27 0.76 10.25 -4.10
C VAL A 27 0.14 8.89 -3.74
N GLY A 28 0.07 8.56 -2.46
CA GLY A 28 -0.51 7.32 -1.98
C GLY A 28 -1.26 7.46 -0.66
N ASP A 29 -2.31 6.67 -0.50
CA ASP A 29 -3.23 6.71 0.65
C ASP A 29 -2.71 5.95 1.89
N GLU A 30 -1.68 5.14 1.75
CA GLU A 30 -1.01 4.50 2.88
C GLU A 30 0.07 5.43 3.47
N ALA A 31 0.28 5.37 4.79
CA ALA A 31 1.22 6.25 5.52
C ALA A 31 2.70 5.88 5.32
N HIS A 32 3.00 4.96 4.43
CA HIS A 32 4.35 4.42 4.24
C HIS A 32 4.88 4.69 2.83
N ALA A 33 6.19 4.87 2.72
CA ALA A 33 6.87 4.83 1.43
C ALA A 33 6.62 3.49 0.72
N PRO A 34 6.79 3.41 -0.61
CA PRO A 34 6.56 2.17 -1.36
C PRO A 34 7.28 0.96 -0.77
N TYR A 35 6.54 -0.13 -0.53
CA TYR A 35 7.02 -1.31 0.16
C TYR A 35 6.60 -2.61 -0.53
N GLN A 36 7.25 -3.72 -0.13
CA GLN A 36 7.00 -5.07 -0.62
C GLN A 36 5.80 -5.69 0.10
N ARG A 37 4.78 -6.15 -0.64
CA ARG A 37 3.61 -6.82 -0.05
C ARG A 37 3.79 -8.31 0.26
N PRO A 38 4.63 -9.09 -0.46
CA PRO A 38 4.74 -10.52 -0.18
C PRO A 38 5.11 -10.90 1.26
N PRO A 39 5.93 -10.14 2.01
CA PRO A 39 6.22 -10.46 3.40
C PRO A 39 5.04 -10.25 4.36
N LEU A 40 3.99 -9.54 3.96
CA LEU A 40 2.86 -9.19 4.82
C LEU A 40 2.11 -10.42 5.36
N SER A 41 2.01 -11.49 4.58
CA SER A 41 1.39 -12.76 5.00
C SER A 41 2.38 -13.77 5.59
N LYS A 42 3.65 -13.39 5.74
CA LYS A 42 4.76 -14.23 6.18
C LYS A 42 5.50 -13.61 7.37
N GLN A 43 6.79 -13.28 7.17
CA GLN A 43 7.68 -12.79 8.23
C GLN A 43 7.17 -11.51 8.92
N TYR A 44 6.46 -10.64 8.18
CA TYR A 44 5.89 -9.45 8.80
C TYR A 44 4.70 -9.82 9.71
N LEU A 45 3.81 -10.73 9.28
CA LEU A 45 2.73 -11.25 10.13
C LEU A 45 3.29 -11.99 11.34
N ALA A 46 4.35 -12.78 11.15
CA ALA A 46 5.04 -13.51 12.23
C ALA A 46 5.78 -12.58 13.23
N GLY A 47 5.93 -11.29 12.91
CA GLY A 47 6.67 -10.36 13.76
C GLY A 47 8.19 -10.42 13.62
N GLU A 48 8.68 -11.10 12.61
CA GLU A 48 10.12 -11.29 12.34
C GLU A 48 10.74 -10.13 11.55
N LEU A 49 9.91 -9.28 10.93
CA LEU A 49 10.34 -8.11 10.17
C LEU A 49 9.74 -6.82 10.75
N TYR A 50 10.51 -5.76 10.71
CA TYR A 50 10.05 -4.39 10.96
C TYR A 50 9.61 -3.71 9.66
N VAL A 51 8.85 -2.61 9.77
CA VAL A 51 8.35 -1.84 8.61
C VAL A 51 9.49 -1.42 7.68
N ASP A 52 10.61 -0.97 8.23
CA ASP A 52 11.76 -0.50 7.45
C ASP A 52 12.33 -1.59 6.53
N ASN A 53 12.24 -2.86 6.93
CA ASN A 53 12.68 -4.00 6.12
C ASN A 53 11.73 -4.31 4.95
N LEU A 54 10.50 -3.78 4.99
CA LEU A 54 9.53 -3.91 3.91
C LEU A 54 9.77 -2.90 2.80
N LEU A 55 10.34 -1.73 3.11
CA LEU A 55 10.47 -0.63 2.17
C LEU A 55 11.28 -1.05 0.94
N LEU A 56 10.81 -0.70 -0.25
CA LEU A 56 11.57 -0.90 -1.49
C LEU A 56 12.84 -0.04 -1.50
N ARG A 57 12.74 1.16 -0.94
CA ARG A 57 13.82 2.12 -0.75
C ARG A 57 13.49 2.97 0.48
N PRO A 58 14.46 3.41 1.24
CA PRO A 58 14.24 4.31 2.36
C PRO A 58 13.72 5.66 1.86
N GLU A 59 13.02 6.40 2.70
CA GLU A 59 12.47 7.72 2.36
C GLU A 59 13.56 8.69 1.88
N SER A 60 14.76 8.60 2.45
CA SER A 60 15.93 9.37 2.04
C SER A 60 16.30 9.19 0.56
N PHE A 61 15.98 8.05 -0.04
CA PHE A 61 16.17 7.84 -1.48
C PHE A 61 15.30 8.79 -2.30
N TYR A 62 14.03 8.96 -1.94
CA TYR A 62 13.09 9.82 -2.67
C TYR A 62 13.53 11.29 -2.56
N VAL A 63 13.90 11.71 -1.36
CA VAL A 63 14.45 13.05 -1.12
C VAL A 63 15.73 13.26 -1.93
N GLY A 64 16.70 12.33 -1.86
CA GLY A 64 17.98 12.43 -2.56
C GLY A 64 17.88 12.34 -4.09
N LYS A 65 16.71 11.92 -4.60
CA LYS A 65 16.41 11.85 -6.03
C LYS A 65 15.40 12.91 -6.49
N ASP A 66 15.11 13.89 -5.64
CA ASP A 66 14.14 14.95 -5.94
C ASP A 66 12.78 14.38 -6.41
N ILE A 67 12.28 13.39 -5.68
CA ILE A 67 10.96 12.79 -5.86
C ILE A 67 10.10 13.24 -4.69
N ASP A 68 9.06 14.02 -4.96
CA ASP A 68 8.06 14.41 -3.96
C ASP A 68 7.15 13.23 -3.63
N LEU A 69 7.28 12.68 -2.42
CA LEU A 69 6.50 11.55 -1.95
C LEU A 69 5.46 12.01 -0.94
N LYS A 70 4.18 12.02 -1.36
CA LYS A 70 3.01 12.35 -0.54
C LYS A 70 2.34 11.05 -0.08
N THR A 71 2.57 10.67 1.17
CA THR A 71 1.96 9.49 1.82
C THR A 71 0.79 9.90 2.70
N GLY A 72 -0.15 8.97 2.95
CA GLY A 72 -1.34 9.24 3.74
C GLY A 72 -2.34 10.18 3.06
N VAL A 73 -2.24 10.36 1.75
CA VAL A 73 -3.10 11.27 0.97
C VAL A 73 -3.73 10.51 -0.18
N ARG A 74 -5.04 10.59 -0.29
CA ARG A 74 -5.81 9.89 -1.34
C ARG A 74 -6.20 10.84 -2.46
N VAL A 75 -5.89 10.45 -3.71
CA VAL A 75 -6.48 11.11 -4.88
C VAL A 75 -7.93 10.68 -5.01
N THR A 76 -8.83 11.65 -5.02
CA THR A 76 -10.29 11.45 -5.05
C THR A 76 -10.89 11.68 -6.43
N ALA A 77 -10.27 12.53 -7.25
CA ALA A 77 -10.74 12.82 -8.60
C ALA A 77 -9.58 13.18 -9.54
N ILE A 78 -9.80 12.95 -10.83
CA ILE A 78 -8.91 13.34 -11.92
C ILE A 78 -9.68 14.27 -12.85
N ASP A 79 -9.27 15.51 -12.94
CA ASP A 79 -9.73 16.45 -13.94
C ASP A 79 -8.81 16.38 -15.18
N ARG A 80 -9.29 15.72 -16.22
CA ARG A 80 -8.53 15.55 -17.46
C ARG A 80 -8.44 16.83 -18.28
N GLY A 81 -9.43 17.72 -18.15
CA GLY A 81 -9.47 18.99 -18.87
C GLY A 81 -8.46 19.98 -18.30
N ALA A 82 -8.45 20.11 -17.00
CA ALA A 82 -7.49 20.95 -16.27
C ALA A 82 -6.12 20.29 -16.09
N LYS A 83 -5.95 18.98 -16.45
CA LYS A 83 -4.78 18.19 -16.13
C LYS A 83 -4.42 18.27 -14.65
N ALA A 84 -5.36 17.98 -13.77
CA ALA A 84 -5.17 18.07 -12.33
C ALA A 84 -5.75 16.85 -11.61
N VAL A 85 -5.21 16.54 -10.44
CA VAL A 85 -5.78 15.58 -9.50
C VAL A 85 -6.18 16.28 -8.22
N ASN A 86 -7.34 15.94 -7.68
CA ASN A 86 -7.82 16.43 -6.39
C ASN A 86 -7.55 15.40 -5.31
N MET A 87 -7.17 15.86 -4.14
CA MET A 87 -6.83 15.02 -3.00
C MET A 87 -7.82 15.20 -1.85
N ASP A 88 -7.92 14.23 -0.96
CA ASP A 88 -8.84 14.23 0.18
C ASP A 88 -8.49 15.27 1.25
N ASN A 89 -7.25 15.77 1.26
CA ASN A 89 -6.81 16.88 2.12
C ASN A 89 -7.19 18.27 1.55
N GLY A 90 -7.90 18.32 0.42
CA GLY A 90 -8.32 19.56 -0.25
C GLY A 90 -7.29 20.16 -1.21
N GLU A 91 -6.09 19.60 -1.30
CA GLU A 91 -5.09 20.03 -2.26
C GLU A 91 -5.42 19.57 -3.69
N THR A 92 -4.98 20.36 -4.66
CA THR A 92 -5.04 20.01 -6.09
C THR A 92 -3.62 20.07 -6.65
N LEU A 93 -3.24 19.04 -7.41
CA LEU A 93 -1.93 18.90 -8.03
C LEU A 93 -2.09 18.84 -9.55
N SER A 94 -1.47 19.79 -10.27
CA SER A 94 -1.43 19.76 -11.73
C SER A 94 -0.39 18.76 -12.24
N TYR A 95 -0.58 18.25 -13.46
CA TYR A 95 0.35 17.33 -14.11
C TYR A 95 0.46 17.59 -15.62
N ASP A 96 1.62 17.33 -16.19
CA ASP A 96 1.81 17.21 -17.63
C ASP A 96 1.50 15.79 -18.11
N GLN A 97 1.98 14.80 -17.36
CA GLN A 97 1.75 13.37 -17.58
C GLN A 97 1.29 12.70 -16.28
N LEU A 98 0.30 11.84 -16.36
CA LEU A 98 -0.26 11.12 -15.21
C LEU A 98 -0.06 9.61 -15.38
N LEU A 99 0.59 8.99 -14.40
CA LEU A 99 0.71 7.54 -14.28
C LEU A 99 -0.23 7.05 -13.17
N LEU A 100 -1.12 6.11 -13.50
CA LEU A 100 -1.97 5.42 -12.54
C LEU A 100 -1.34 4.08 -12.15
N ALA A 101 -0.93 3.97 -10.90
CA ALA A 101 -0.31 2.78 -10.30
C ALA A 101 -1.00 2.42 -8.98
N THR A 102 -2.32 2.48 -8.96
CA THR A 102 -3.19 2.37 -7.77
C THR A 102 -3.26 0.96 -7.18
N GLY A 103 -2.74 -0.04 -7.87
CA GLY A 103 -2.77 -1.43 -7.41
C GLY A 103 -4.18 -2.02 -7.40
N GLY A 104 -4.45 -2.88 -6.43
CA GLY A 104 -5.76 -3.53 -6.24
C GLY A 104 -6.17 -3.53 -4.78
N ARG A 105 -7.44 -3.80 -4.52
CA ARG A 105 -8.02 -3.98 -3.18
C ARG A 105 -8.55 -5.40 -3.02
N PRO A 106 -8.57 -5.95 -1.81
CA PRO A 106 -9.29 -7.19 -1.55
C PRO A 106 -10.76 -7.03 -1.94
N LYS A 107 -11.33 -8.09 -2.48
CA LYS A 107 -12.79 -8.13 -2.68
C LYS A 107 -13.43 -8.45 -1.33
N GLU A 108 -14.20 -7.51 -0.82
CA GLU A 108 -14.93 -7.70 0.41
C GLU A 108 -16.09 -8.69 0.22
N LEU A 109 -16.37 -9.46 1.26
CA LEU A 109 -17.51 -10.35 1.30
C LEU A 109 -18.80 -9.54 1.46
N THR A 110 -19.85 -9.95 0.75
CA THR A 110 -21.17 -9.31 0.82
C THR A 110 -22.24 -10.28 1.36
N ILE A 111 -21.84 -11.15 2.29
CA ILE A 111 -22.71 -12.12 2.95
C ILE A 111 -23.13 -11.62 4.34
N PRO A 112 -24.24 -12.08 4.92
CA PRO A 112 -24.64 -11.70 6.27
C PRO A 112 -23.52 -11.96 7.28
N GLY A 113 -23.22 -10.97 8.12
CA GLY A 113 -22.18 -11.04 9.13
C GLY A 113 -20.78 -10.63 8.64
N SER A 114 -20.59 -10.25 7.37
CA SER A 114 -19.28 -9.80 6.86
C SER A 114 -18.86 -8.42 7.40
N ASP A 115 -19.74 -7.74 8.10
CA ASP A 115 -19.57 -6.46 8.78
C ASP A 115 -19.29 -6.59 10.29
N LEU A 116 -19.21 -7.81 10.81
CA LEU A 116 -18.94 -8.06 12.23
C LEU A 116 -17.47 -7.77 12.57
N ALA A 117 -17.23 -7.43 13.84
CA ALA A 117 -15.87 -7.28 14.37
C ALA A 117 -15.09 -8.60 14.27
N GLY A 118 -13.76 -8.50 14.12
CA GLY A 118 -12.88 -9.66 13.97
C GLY A 118 -12.81 -10.22 12.55
N ILE A 119 -13.41 -9.55 11.55
CA ILE A 119 -13.26 -9.89 10.14
C ILE A 119 -12.22 -8.97 9.51
N HIS A 120 -11.18 -9.57 8.98
CA HIS A 120 -10.04 -8.87 8.41
C HIS A 120 -9.78 -9.28 6.97
N TYR A 121 -9.26 -8.33 6.19
CA TYR A 121 -8.74 -8.56 4.85
C TYR A 121 -7.24 -8.23 4.85
N LEU A 122 -6.42 -9.06 4.25
CA LEU A 122 -4.97 -8.85 4.26
C LEU A 122 -4.52 -8.22 2.94
N ARG A 123 -4.07 -6.96 3.02
CA ARG A 123 -3.52 -6.24 1.87
C ARG A 123 -2.43 -5.25 2.25
N SER A 124 -2.55 -4.55 3.36
CA SER A 124 -1.70 -3.46 3.80
C SER A 124 -0.99 -3.77 5.12
N ILE A 125 0.00 -2.94 5.47
CA ILE A 125 0.64 -2.98 6.80
C ILE A 125 -0.40 -2.78 7.90
N ALA A 126 -1.35 -1.87 7.71
CA ALA A 126 -2.40 -1.61 8.69
C ALA A 126 -3.27 -2.84 8.94
N ASP A 127 -3.63 -3.58 7.88
CA ASP A 127 -4.40 -4.82 8.00
C ASP A 127 -3.64 -5.87 8.82
N VAL A 128 -2.35 -6.05 8.53
CA VAL A 128 -1.52 -7.01 9.27
C VAL A 128 -1.37 -6.63 10.73
N ASN A 129 -1.21 -5.35 11.03
CA ASN A 129 -1.12 -4.88 12.42
C ASN A 129 -2.43 -5.13 13.18
N ALA A 130 -3.60 -4.94 12.55
CA ALA A 130 -4.89 -5.27 13.13
C ALA A 130 -5.03 -6.78 13.37
N ILE A 131 -4.71 -7.61 12.37
CA ILE A 131 -4.73 -9.08 12.49
C ILE A 131 -3.81 -9.55 13.62
N ARG A 132 -2.57 -9.07 13.69
CA ARG A 132 -1.61 -9.42 14.76
C ARG A 132 -2.12 -9.04 16.15
N GLY A 133 -2.74 -7.87 16.26
CA GLY A 133 -3.33 -7.42 17.53
C GLY A 133 -4.36 -8.41 18.07
N GLU A 134 -5.22 -8.94 17.21
CA GLU A 134 -6.24 -9.91 17.60
C GLU A 134 -5.68 -11.33 17.75
N MET A 135 -4.72 -11.75 16.92
CA MET A 135 -4.09 -13.08 17.03
C MET A 135 -3.49 -13.35 18.41
N ASN A 136 -3.01 -12.33 19.10
CA ASN A 136 -2.41 -12.47 20.44
C ASN A 136 -3.41 -12.96 21.50
N THR A 137 -4.71 -12.79 21.28
CA THR A 137 -5.77 -13.15 22.23
C THR A 137 -6.77 -14.16 21.68
N ALA A 138 -6.81 -14.31 20.37
CA ALA A 138 -7.73 -15.24 19.69
C ALA A 138 -7.34 -16.70 19.96
N LYS A 139 -8.35 -17.53 20.27
CA LYS A 139 -8.18 -18.99 20.44
C LYS A 139 -8.39 -19.75 19.14
N ASN A 140 -9.17 -19.20 18.25
CA ASN A 140 -9.51 -19.82 16.97
C ASN A 140 -9.42 -18.77 15.87
N MET A 141 -8.88 -19.15 14.74
CA MET A 141 -8.86 -18.38 13.53
C MET A 141 -9.55 -19.16 12.41
N VAL A 142 -10.42 -18.50 11.67
CA VAL A 142 -11.04 -19.04 10.47
C VAL A 142 -10.52 -18.28 9.26
N ILE A 143 -10.03 -19.00 8.27
CA ILE A 143 -9.50 -18.40 7.03
C ILE A 143 -10.46 -18.75 5.90
N VAL A 144 -11.04 -17.70 5.30
CA VAL A 144 -11.93 -17.86 4.16
C VAL A 144 -11.11 -17.71 2.87
N GLY A 145 -10.93 -18.82 2.18
CA GLY A 145 -10.16 -18.93 0.94
C GLY A 145 -8.89 -19.77 1.10
N GLY A 146 -8.76 -20.82 0.31
CA GLY A 146 -7.62 -21.74 0.27
C GLY A 146 -6.54 -21.36 -0.74
N GLY A 147 -6.41 -20.08 -1.11
CA GLY A 147 -5.33 -19.60 -1.95
C GLY A 147 -4.00 -19.45 -1.20
N TYR A 148 -2.92 -19.10 -1.93
CA TYR A 148 -1.58 -18.99 -1.35
C TYR A 148 -1.53 -18.12 -0.09
N ILE A 149 -2.13 -16.93 -0.13
CA ILE A 149 -2.14 -16.01 1.02
C ILE A 149 -2.82 -16.63 2.24
N GLY A 150 -3.97 -17.30 2.05
CA GLY A 150 -4.67 -17.97 3.14
C GLY A 150 -3.82 -19.08 3.79
N LEU A 151 -3.12 -19.89 2.98
CA LEU A 151 -2.22 -20.94 3.48
C LEU A 151 -0.98 -20.35 4.19
N GLU A 152 -0.44 -19.24 3.69
CA GLU A 152 0.67 -18.53 4.34
C GLU A 152 0.26 -17.98 5.71
N VAL A 153 -0.92 -17.35 5.80
CA VAL A 153 -1.47 -16.86 7.08
C VAL A 153 -1.72 -18.03 8.04
N ALA A 154 -2.28 -19.15 7.56
CA ALA A 154 -2.49 -20.35 8.37
C ALA A 154 -1.17 -20.89 8.94
N SER A 155 -0.11 -20.91 8.13
CA SER A 155 1.21 -21.37 8.56
C SER A 155 1.84 -20.49 9.65
N VAL A 156 1.52 -19.19 9.67
CA VAL A 156 2.01 -18.27 10.70
C VAL A 156 1.18 -18.35 11.98
N ALA A 157 -0.10 -18.75 11.88
CA ALA A 157 -1.03 -18.80 13.01
C ALA A 157 -0.89 -20.08 13.87
N ILE A 158 -0.08 -21.07 13.44
CA ILE A 158 0.19 -22.34 14.17
C ILE A 158 1.36 -22.13 15.13
#